data_cfcb92a152eb501acb53c0e631da3d55
#
_entry.id   cfcb92a152eb501acb53c0e631da3d55
#
_cell.length_a   1.000
_cell.length_b   1.000
_cell.length_c   1.000
_cell.angle_alpha   90.00
_cell.angle_beta   90.00
_cell.angle_gamma   90.00
#
_symmetry.space_group_name_H-M   'P 1'
#
loop_
_entity.id
_entity.type
_entity.pdbx_description
1 polymer ?
#
loop_
_entity_poly.entity_id
_entity_poly.type
_entity_poly.pdbx_seq_one_letter_code
_entity_poly.pdbx_strand_id
1 'polypeptide(L)'
;MELRFIEHKEAQDERGKYTRDEYRIGNYVVFRELSVYNTGSTFENFGIRANREVDFLPDIYYNYNLFDDDGRTREFKIQTTSYGSLYPNEIQQVIDGYKEAVEVVNVLTDKFLK
;
A
#
# COMPACT_ATOMS: atom_id res chain seq x y z
N MET A 1 10.31 -8.97 -8.10
CA MET A 1 9.82 -7.56 -8.14
C MET A 1 10.51 -6.78 -7.03
N GLU A 2 11.09 -5.64 -7.37
CA GLU A 2 11.92 -4.87 -6.46
C GLU A 2 11.17 -3.65 -5.91
N LEU A 3 11.25 -3.45 -4.59
CA LEU A 3 10.77 -2.23 -3.93
C LEU A 3 11.90 -1.20 -3.96
N ARG A 4 11.70 -0.10 -4.72
CA ARG A 4 12.70 0.97 -4.86
C ARG A 4 12.34 2.16 -4.01
N PHE A 5 13.27 2.58 -3.17
CA PHE A 5 13.16 3.84 -2.42
C PHE A 5 13.35 5.02 -3.39
N ILE A 6 12.48 6.01 -3.29
CA ILE A 6 12.48 7.20 -4.16
C ILE A 6 12.85 8.46 -3.38
N GLU A 7 12.14 8.74 -2.29
CA GLU A 7 12.28 10.01 -1.60
C GLU A 7 11.89 9.89 -0.14
N HIS A 8 12.55 10.66 0.71
CA HIS A 8 12.21 10.84 2.13
C HIS A 8 11.90 12.31 2.38
N LYS A 9 10.78 12.58 3.04
CA LYS A 9 10.39 13.92 3.46
C LYS A 9 10.14 13.95 4.96
N GLU A 10 10.50 15.07 5.58
CA GLU A 10 10.22 15.32 6.99
C GLU A 10 9.47 16.63 7.16
N ALA A 11 8.58 16.64 8.14
CA ALA A 11 7.87 17.85 8.58
C ALA A 11 7.74 17.82 10.09
N GLN A 12 7.58 19.00 10.68
CA GLN A 12 7.40 19.14 12.11
C GLN A 12 6.45 20.31 12.38
N ASP A 13 5.57 20.12 13.34
CA ASP A 13 4.70 21.17 13.85
C ASP A 13 4.66 21.13 15.38
N GLU A 14 3.73 21.88 15.98
CA GLU A 14 3.57 21.95 17.43
C GLU A 14 3.22 20.60 18.08
N ARG A 15 2.64 19.68 17.31
CA ARG A 15 2.11 18.40 17.80
C ARG A 15 3.12 17.27 17.72
N GLY A 16 4.07 17.34 16.77
CA GLY A 16 5.00 16.25 16.59
C GLY A 16 5.83 16.35 15.32
N LYS A 17 6.43 15.21 14.99
CA LYS A 17 7.27 15.04 13.80
C LYS A 17 6.61 14.04 12.86
N TYR A 18 6.72 14.32 11.57
CA TYR A 18 6.11 13.51 10.52
C TYR A 18 7.16 13.17 9.48
N THR A 19 7.18 11.90 9.06
CA THR A 19 8.02 11.47 7.95
C THR A 19 7.16 10.80 6.89
N ARG A 20 7.58 10.90 5.64
CA ARG A 20 6.94 10.28 4.51
C ARG A 20 8.00 9.75 3.57
N ASP A 21 8.02 8.43 3.39
CA ASP A 21 8.90 7.77 2.45
C ASP A 21 8.11 7.30 1.25
N GLU A 22 8.62 7.63 0.07
CA GLU A 22 8.04 7.18 -1.19
C GLU A 22 8.86 6.01 -1.74
N TYR A 23 8.15 4.97 -2.16
CA TYR A 23 8.71 3.79 -2.83
C TYR A 23 7.96 3.52 -4.12
N ARG A 24 8.62 2.85 -5.05
CA ARG A 24 7.96 2.32 -6.25
C ARG A 24 8.22 0.83 -6.37
N ILE A 25 7.17 0.11 -6.78
CA ILE A 25 7.21 -1.32 -6.98
C ILE A 25 6.25 -1.68 -8.11
N GLY A 26 6.78 -2.21 -9.23
CA GLY A 26 5.97 -2.48 -10.42
C GLY A 26 5.22 -1.24 -10.87
N ASN A 27 3.92 -1.36 -11.04
CA ASN A 27 3.03 -0.25 -11.43
C ASN A 27 2.37 0.45 -10.23
N TYR A 28 2.97 0.33 -9.04
CA TYR A 28 2.44 0.95 -7.82
C TYR A 28 3.43 1.93 -7.23
N VAL A 29 2.88 2.98 -6.61
CA VAL A 29 3.62 3.91 -5.77
C VAL A 29 3.15 3.70 -4.33
N VAL A 30 4.10 3.58 -3.41
CA VAL A 30 3.81 3.33 -1.99
C VAL A 30 4.38 4.47 -1.16
N PHE A 31 3.54 5.06 -0.31
CA PHE A 31 3.94 6.05 0.67
C PHE A 31 3.82 5.44 2.06
N ARG A 32 4.92 5.45 2.80
CA ARG A 32 4.92 5.12 4.23
C ARG A 32 4.95 6.42 5.01
N GLU A 33 3.93 6.64 5.84
CA GLU A 33 3.81 7.83 6.67
C GLU A 33 3.95 7.44 8.13
N LEU A 34 4.84 8.10 8.84
CA LEU A 34 5.05 7.90 10.27
C LEU A 34 4.88 9.22 11.00
N SER A 35 4.01 9.23 11.99
CA SER A 35 3.80 10.37 12.87
C SER A 35 4.28 10.02 14.27
N VAL A 36 5.09 10.89 14.87
CA VAL A 36 5.56 10.76 16.25
C VAL A 36 5.12 12.01 16.99
N TYR A 37 4.11 11.86 17.83
CA TYR A 37 3.53 12.98 18.56
C TYR A 37 4.29 13.28 19.87
N ASN A 38 4.22 14.54 20.31
CA ASN A 38 4.86 14.97 21.55
C ASN A 38 4.33 14.23 22.80
N THR A 39 3.15 13.63 22.70
CA THR A 39 2.55 12.78 23.75
C THR A 39 3.24 11.41 23.87
N GLY A 40 4.16 11.09 22.96
CA GLY A 40 4.78 9.77 22.87
C GLY A 40 4.04 8.77 22.00
N SER A 41 2.85 9.13 21.50
CA SER A 41 2.09 8.28 20.59
C SER A 41 2.74 8.25 19.21
N THR A 42 2.70 7.08 18.55
CA THR A 42 3.17 6.93 17.18
C THR A 42 2.03 6.38 16.31
N PHE A 43 2.03 6.78 15.06
CA PHE A 43 1.05 6.32 14.08
C PHE A 43 1.75 6.05 12.75
N GLU A 44 1.52 4.87 12.20
CA GLU A 44 2.08 4.48 10.90
C GLU A 44 0.95 4.18 9.93
N ASN A 45 1.03 4.73 8.73
CA ASN A 45 0.07 4.51 7.67
C ASN A 45 0.78 4.27 6.34
N PHE A 46 0.10 3.59 5.43
CA PHE A 46 0.58 3.35 4.06
C PHE A 46 -0.49 3.78 3.08
N GLY A 47 -0.08 4.61 2.12
CA GLY A 47 -0.90 4.93 0.95
C GLY A 47 -0.32 4.21 -0.26
N ILE A 48 -1.13 3.45 -0.98
CA ILE A 48 -0.69 2.73 -2.16
C ILE A 48 -1.54 3.21 -3.33
N ARG A 49 -0.87 3.60 -4.43
CA ARG A 49 -1.53 4.09 -5.63
C ARG A 49 -1.15 3.26 -6.83
N ALA A 50 -2.15 2.73 -7.51
CA ALA A 50 -1.98 2.07 -8.80
C ALA A 50 -1.75 3.12 -9.90
N ASN A 51 -0.90 2.78 -10.88
CA ASN A 51 -0.74 3.60 -12.07
C ASN A 51 -2.04 3.59 -12.88
N ARG A 52 -2.70 4.74 -12.96
CA ARG A 52 -4.00 4.90 -13.64
C ARG A 52 -3.94 4.73 -15.16
N GLU A 53 -2.75 4.75 -15.74
CA GLU A 53 -2.56 4.49 -17.16
C GLU A 53 -2.55 2.99 -17.51
N VAL A 54 -2.49 2.13 -16.50
CA VAL A 54 -2.55 0.67 -16.66
C VAL A 54 -3.97 0.22 -16.39
N ASP A 55 -4.61 -0.36 -17.40
CA ASP A 55 -5.98 -0.85 -17.29
C ASP A 55 -6.07 -2.06 -16.36
N PHE A 56 -7.18 -2.17 -15.62
CA PHE A 56 -7.51 -3.31 -14.77
C PHE A 56 -6.52 -3.60 -13.64
N LEU A 57 -5.70 -2.63 -13.26
CA LEU A 57 -4.80 -2.79 -12.13
C LEU A 57 -5.59 -2.57 -10.84
N PRO A 58 -5.69 -3.57 -9.93
CA PRO A 58 -6.48 -3.44 -8.73
C PRO A 58 -5.84 -2.51 -7.71
N ASP A 59 -6.66 -1.88 -6.88
CA ASP A 59 -6.18 -1.09 -5.77
C ASP A 59 -5.68 -1.99 -4.65
N ILE A 60 -4.63 -1.53 -3.97
CA ILE A 60 -4.09 -2.15 -2.76
C ILE A 60 -4.28 -1.14 -1.63
N TYR A 61 -4.72 -1.60 -0.48
CA TYR A 61 -4.88 -0.74 0.67
C TYR A 61 -4.31 -1.37 1.94
N TYR A 62 -3.92 -0.50 2.85
CA TYR A 62 -3.44 -0.89 4.17
C TYR A 62 -4.61 -0.94 5.14
N ASN A 63 -4.76 -2.07 5.81
CA ASN A 63 -5.79 -2.28 6.81
C ASN A 63 -5.15 -2.40 8.19
N TYR A 64 -5.76 -1.72 9.16
CA TYR A 64 -5.33 -1.69 10.53
C TYR A 64 -6.52 -2.00 11.42
N ASN A 65 -6.51 -3.17 12.05
CA ASN A 65 -7.61 -3.63 12.89
C ASN A 65 -7.25 -3.49 14.36
N LEU A 66 -8.03 -2.68 15.07
CA LEU A 66 -7.85 -2.40 16.50
C LEU A 66 -8.51 -3.44 17.41
N PHE A 67 -9.30 -4.36 16.86
CA PHE A 67 -10.18 -5.23 17.61
C PHE A 67 -9.73 -6.71 17.65
N ASP A 68 -8.49 -6.99 17.26
CA ASP A 68 -7.91 -8.32 17.41
C ASP A 68 -7.55 -8.60 18.87
N ASP A 69 -7.33 -9.89 19.19
CA ASP A 69 -6.98 -10.33 20.54
C ASP A 69 -5.74 -9.64 21.10
N ASP A 70 -4.75 -9.37 20.24
CA ASP A 70 -3.56 -8.59 20.58
C ASP A 70 -3.77 -7.09 20.39
N GLY A 71 -5.00 -6.69 20.01
CA GLY A 71 -5.41 -5.33 19.80
C GLY A 71 -5.08 -4.77 18.43
N ARG A 72 -4.33 -5.48 17.57
CA ARG A 72 -3.88 -4.93 16.29
C ARG A 72 -3.49 -6.00 15.28
N THR A 73 -4.24 -6.14 14.21
CA THR A 73 -3.80 -6.81 12.99
C THR A 73 -3.47 -5.77 11.92
N ARG A 74 -2.31 -5.90 11.33
CA ARG A 74 -1.83 -5.04 10.25
C ARG A 74 -1.69 -5.88 9.00
N GLU A 75 -2.29 -5.43 7.89
CA GLU A 75 -2.24 -6.19 6.64
C GLU A 75 -2.41 -5.28 5.43
N PHE A 76 -1.88 -5.72 4.29
CA PHE A 76 -2.19 -5.16 2.99
C PHE A 76 -3.22 -6.06 2.31
N LYS A 77 -4.25 -5.45 1.73
CA LYS A 77 -5.32 -6.16 1.03
C LYS A 77 -5.46 -5.67 -0.38
N ILE A 78 -5.96 -6.54 -1.25
CA ILE A 78 -6.26 -6.22 -2.64
C ILE A 78 -7.77 -6.04 -2.75
N GLN A 79 -8.19 -4.91 -3.32
CA GLN A 79 -9.60 -4.66 -3.58
C GLN A 79 -10.02 -5.40 -4.85
N THR A 80 -11.05 -6.24 -4.74
CA THR A 80 -11.63 -6.92 -5.89
C THR A 80 -12.71 -6.07 -6.53
N THR A 81 -12.82 -6.16 -7.85
CA THR A 81 -13.82 -5.42 -8.64
C THR A 81 -14.56 -6.37 -9.54
N SER A 82 -15.88 -6.18 -9.68
CA SER A 82 -16.69 -6.89 -10.65
C SER A 82 -16.76 -6.06 -11.93
N TYR A 83 -16.33 -6.64 -13.05
CA TYR A 83 -16.25 -5.93 -14.33
C TYR A 83 -17.43 -6.21 -15.27
N GLY A 84 -18.31 -7.13 -14.92
CA GLY A 84 -19.36 -7.56 -15.84
C GLY A 84 -18.79 -8.35 -17.03
N SER A 85 -19.12 -7.93 -18.26
CA SER A 85 -18.67 -8.62 -19.47
C SER A 85 -17.40 -8.00 -20.02
N LEU A 86 -16.39 -8.83 -20.30
CA LEU A 86 -15.10 -8.40 -20.83
C LEU A 86 -14.73 -9.21 -22.07
N TYR A 87 -13.95 -8.62 -22.95
CA TYR A 87 -13.29 -9.34 -24.03
C TYR A 87 -12.20 -10.28 -23.49
N PRO A 88 -11.85 -11.36 -24.20
CA PRO A 88 -10.82 -12.30 -23.72
C PRO A 88 -9.47 -11.65 -23.40
N ASN A 89 -9.03 -10.67 -24.19
CA ASN A 89 -7.79 -9.95 -23.90
C ASN A 89 -7.87 -9.07 -22.65
N GLU A 90 -9.05 -8.52 -22.36
CA GLU A 90 -9.27 -7.76 -21.13
C GLU A 90 -9.28 -8.66 -19.90
N ILE A 91 -9.84 -9.88 -20.02
CA ILE A 91 -9.77 -10.86 -18.93
C ILE A 91 -8.32 -11.19 -18.61
N GLN A 92 -7.46 -11.36 -19.64
CA GLN A 92 -6.04 -11.61 -19.42
C GLN A 92 -5.37 -10.45 -18.70
N GLN A 93 -5.73 -9.21 -19.03
CA GLN A 93 -5.22 -8.01 -18.34
C GLN A 93 -5.65 -7.99 -16.87
N VAL A 94 -6.89 -8.38 -16.58
CA VAL A 94 -7.37 -8.51 -15.19
C VAL A 94 -6.55 -9.53 -14.42
N ILE A 95 -6.32 -10.71 -15.01
CA ILE A 95 -5.51 -11.77 -14.39
C ILE A 95 -4.09 -11.25 -14.10
N ASP A 96 -3.47 -10.61 -15.08
CA ASP A 96 -2.10 -10.09 -14.94
C ASP A 96 -2.04 -9.00 -13.86
N GLY A 97 -3.04 -8.14 -13.80
CA GLY A 97 -3.13 -7.09 -12.77
C GLY A 97 -3.23 -7.67 -11.36
N TYR A 98 -4.05 -8.69 -11.16
CA TYR A 98 -4.15 -9.35 -9.85
C TYR A 98 -2.88 -10.11 -9.47
N LYS A 99 -2.20 -10.73 -10.43
CA LYS A 99 -0.90 -11.37 -10.18
C LYS A 99 0.13 -10.35 -9.70
N GLU A 100 0.21 -9.21 -10.36
CA GLU A 100 1.11 -8.12 -9.95
C GLU A 100 0.76 -7.64 -8.55
N ALA A 101 -0.52 -7.40 -8.27
CA ALA A 101 -0.96 -6.94 -6.96
C ALA A 101 -0.58 -7.91 -5.83
N VAL A 102 -0.73 -9.22 -6.07
CA VAL A 102 -0.33 -10.26 -5.10
C VAL A 102 1.17 -10.19 -4.82
N GLU A 103 2.01 -10.05 -5.85
CA GLU A 103 3.45 -9.91 -5.65
C GLU A 103 3.79 -8.66 -4.85
N VAL A 104 3.15 -7.53 -5.16
CA VAL A 104 3.36 -6.28 -4.45
C VAL A 104 2.98 -6.42 -2.97
N VAL A 105 1.80 -6.98 -2.69
CA VAL A 105 1.36 -7.20 -1.31
C VAL A 105 2.35 -8.08 -0.53
N ASN A 106 2.86 -9.14 -1.15
CA ASN A 106 3.82 -10.02 -0.50
C ASN A 106 5.13 -9.29 -0.18
N VAL A 107 5.64 -8.48 -1.10
CA VAL A 107 6.87 -7.70 -0.88
C VAL A 107 6.65 -6.66 0.24
N LEU A 108 5.53 -5.94 0.22
CA LEU A 108 5.22 -4.94 1.24
C LEU A 108 5.04 -5.58 2.62
N THR A 109 4.38 -6.72 2.67
CA THR A 109 4.18 -7.45 3.91
C THR A 109 5.53 -7.90 4.50
N ASP A 110 6.40 -8.46 3.68
CA ASP A 110 7.73 -8.91 4.12
C ASP A 110 8.61 -7.74 4.57
N LYS A 111 8.52 -6.61 3.90
CA LYS A 111 9.34 -5.45 4.21
C LYS A 111 8.89 -4.71 5.46
N PHE A 112 7.57 -4.51 5.62
CA PHE A 112 7.04 -3.56 6.60
C PHE A 112 6.27 -4.20 7.76
N LEU A 113 5.75 -5.42 7.59
CA LEU A 113 4.86 -6.04 8.59
C LEU A 113 5.46 -7.28 9.28
N LYS A 114 6.65 -7.65 8.93
CA LYS A 114 7.36 -8.79 9.56
C LYS A 114 8.60 -8.35 10.30
#